data_18e1497a90e6cca4d2218d15c3500398
#
_entry.id   18e1497a90e6cca4d2218d15c3500398
#
_cell.length_a   1.000
_cell.length_b   1.000
_cell.length_c   1.000
_cell.angle_alpha   90.00
_cell.angle_beta   90.00
_cell.angle_gamma   90.00
#
_symmetry.space_group_name_H-M   'P 1'
#
loop_
_entity.id
_entity.type
_entity.pdbx_description
1 polymer ?
#
loop_
_entity_poly.entity_id
_entity_poly.type
_entity_poly.pdbx_seq_one_letter_code
_entity_poly.pdbx_strand_id
1 'polypeptide(L)'
;MDSKKLEILMTAVNLGSFSKASEVVGYTQSGLTHLINGLEREIGMALIRRDHSGISLTENGEALLPAIRDYLSATAKLENQIAAITQKKAETIRVAAYASVAMHWMPEILYRFRRVCPDTDVDLRMVDHELEPFELLEEGRTDVIFAARQSHVNCDWTPLYNDIMYAILPEDYPT
;
A
#
# COMPACT_ATOMS: atom_id res chain seq x y z
N MET A 1 -15.49 -0.21 16.14
CA MET A 1 -14.11 -0.21 15.58
C MET A 1 -14.11 0.64 14.33
N ASP A 2 -13.21 1.61 14.23
CA ASP A 2 -13.15 2.60 13.16
C ASP A 2 -12.00 2.24 12.19
N SER A 3 -12.28 2.11 10.88
CA SER A 3 -11.28 1.82 9.85
C SER A 3 -10.12 2.81 9.89
N LYS A 4 -10.42 4.09 10.12
CA LYS A 4 -9.40 5.14 10.21
C LYS A 4 -8.34 4.90 11.28
N LYS A 5 -8.76 4.36 12.44
CA LYS A 5 -7.81 4.00 13.51
C LYS A 5 -6.88 2.86 13.10
N LEU A 6 -7.42 1.88 12.35
CA LEU A 6 -6.63 0.75 11.84
C LEU A 6 -5.67 1.18 10.73
N GLU A 7 -6.10 2.05 9.81
CA GLU A 7 -5.21 2.64 8.79
C GLU A 7 -4.03 3.38 9.42
N ILE A 8 -4.31 4.18 10.45
CA ILE A 8 -3.28 4.92 11.19
C ILE A 8 -2.32 3.96 11.90
N LEU A 9 -2.85 2.88 12.52
CA LEU A 9 -2.03 1.83 13.12
C LEU A 9 -1.09 1.21 12.08
N MET A 10 -1.61 0.80 10.92
CA MET A 10 -0.82 0.20 9.84
C MET A 10 0.23 1.17 9.32
N THR A 11 -0.12 2.44 9.12
CA THR A 11 0.85 3.48 8.71
C THR A 11 1.98 3.63 9.72
N ALA A 12 1.68 3.62 11.03
CA ALA A 12 2.69 3.74 12.08
C ALA A 12 3.63 2.52 12.14
N VAL A 13 3.08 1.32 11.94
CA VAL A 13 3.86 0.07 11.90
C VAL A 13 4.76 0.02 10.66
N ASN A 14 4.23 0.32 9.48
CA ASN A 14 4.98 0.30 8.22
C ASN A 14 6.14 1.32 8.21
N LEU A 15 5.95 2.48 8.83
CA LEU A 15 6.99 3.50 8.96
C LEU A 15 7.92 3.27 10.15
N GLY A 16 7.61 2.34 11.05
CA GLY A 16 8.36 2.04 12.27
C GLY A 16 8.47 3.23 13.23
N SER A 17 7.70 4.31 13.05
CA SER A 17 7.87 5.57 13.77
C SER A 17 6.58 6.38 13.86
N PHE A 18 6.22 6.77 15.08
CA PHE A 18 5.08 7.68 15.29
C PHE A 18 5.35 9.09 14.74
N SER A 19 6.59 9.59 14.80
CA SER A 19 6.93 10.90 14.24
C SER A 19 6.70 10.90 12.72
N LYS A 20 7.25 9.93 12.00
CA LYS A 20 7.06 9.80 10.55
C LYS A 20 5.57 9.60 10.21
N ALA A 21 4.89 8.73 10.93
CA ALA A 21 3.46 8.49 10.73
C ALA A 21 2.63 9.77 10.96
N SER A 22 2.95 10.56 11.99
CA SER A 22 2.22 11.81 12.30
C SER A 22 2.32 12.84 11.17
N GLU A 23 3.48 12.94 10.52
CA GLU A 23 3.67 13.80 9.34
C GLU A 23 2.81 13.35 8.15
N VAL A 24 2.74 12.03 7.91
CA VAL A 24 1.97 11.46 6.79
C VAL A 24 0.46 11.58 6.99
N VAL A 25 -0.02 11.30 8.21
CA VAL A 25 -1.47 11.27 8.47
C VAL A 25 -2.05 12.61 8.95
N GLY A 26 -1.20 13.65 9.12
CA GLY A 26 -1.64 14.99 9.52
C GLY A 26 -2.10 15.09 10.99
N TYR A 27 -1.59 14.25 11.87
CA TYR A 27 -1.83 14.27 13.30
C TYR A 27 -0.60 14.75 14.07
N THR A 28 -0.78 15.17 15.33
CA THR A 28 0.36 15.31 16.24
C THR A 28 0.79 13.92 16.74
N GLN A 29 2.07 13.75 17.08
CA GLN A 29 2.58 12.49 17.61
C GLN A 29 1.82 12.05 18.89
N SER A 30 1.47 13.00 19.76
CA SER A 30 0.67 12.73 20.98
C SER A 30 -0.76 12.31 20.63
N GLY A 31 -1.39 12.96 19.66
CA GLY A 31 -2.72 12.61 19.16
C GLY A 31 -2.76 11.20 18.57
N LEU A 32 -1.76 10.86 17.76
CA LEU A 32 -1.62 9.53 17.18
C LEU A 32 -1.39 8.46 18.25
N THR A 33 -0.54 8.74 19.24
CA THR A 33 -0.35 7.86 20.39
C THR A 33 -1.65 7.64 21.15
N HIS A 34 -2.42 8.69 21.43
CA HIS A 34 -3.70 8.59 22.13
C HIS A 34 -4.73 7.78 21.35
N LEU A 35 -4.77 7.96 20.03
CA LEU A 35 -5.66 7.24 19.12
C LEU A 35 -5.37 5.74 19.12
N ILE A 36 -4.10 5.33 19.00
CA ILE A 36 -3.70 3.92 18.99
C ILE A 36 -3.92 3.28 20.38
N ASN A 37 -3.56 3.96 21.47
CA ASN A 37 -3.86 3.48 22.80
C ASN A 37 -5.38 3.33 23.05
N GLY A 38 -6.19 4.18 22.41
CA GLY A 38 -7.65 4.07 22.41
C GLY A 38 -8.14 2.83 21.67
N LEU A 39 -7.54 2.55 20.52
CA LEU A 39 -7.83 1.35 19.73
C LEU A 39 -7.47 0.06 20.49
N GLU A 40 -6.28 0.00 21.10
CA GLU A 40 -5.84 -1.15 21.89
C GLU A 40 -6.75 -1.40 23.10
N ARG A 41 -7.23 -0.34 23.77
CA ARG A 41 -8.23 -0.46 24.83
C ARG A 41 -9.60 -0.95 24.33
N GLU A 42 -10.02 -0.52 23.15
CA GLU A 42 -11.26 -0.96 22.50
C GLU A 42 -11.19 -2.46 22.16
N ILE A 43 -10.03 -2.93 21.66
CA ILE A 43 -9.79 -4.33 21.31
C ILE A 43 -9.49 -5.19 22.54
N GLY A 44 -8.99 -4.59 23.63
CA GLY A 44 -8.67 -5.27 24.88
C GLY A 44 -7.28 -5.90 24.94
N MET A 45 -6.40 -5.58 23.96
CA MET A 45 -5.04 -6.09 23.92
C MET A 45 -4.08 -5.09 23.26
N ALA A 46 -2.78 -5.20 23.59
CA ALA A 46 -1.74 -4.43 22.93
C ALA A 46 -1.46 -5.01 21.55
N LEU A 47 -1.45 -4.15 20.52
CA LEU A 47 -1.16 -4.51 19.14
C LEU A 47 0.24 -4.09 18.72
N ILE A 48 0.81 -3.08 19.37
CA ILE A 48 2.15 -2.58 19.07
C ILE A 48 3.04 -2.62 20.31
N ARG A 49 4.32 -2.79 20.06
CA ARG A 49 5.39 -2.58 21.03
C ARG A 49 6.27 -1.43 20.58
N ARG A 50 6.86 -0.75 21.56
CA ARG A 50 7.79 0.37 21.35
C ARG A 50 9.09 0.02 22.03
N ASP A 51 10.15 0.10 21.29
CA ASP A 51 11.52 -0.11 21.78
C ASP A 51 12.47 0.91 21.15
N HIS A 52 13.76 0.76 21.41
CA HIS A 52 14.80 1.64 20.87
C HIS A 52 14.93 1.56 19.34
N SER A 53 14.44 0.50 18.71
CA SER A 53 14.43 0.32 17.25
C SER A 53 13.21 0.96 16.58
N GLY A 54 12.20 1.39 17.38
CA GLY A 54 10.99 2.03 16.87
C GLY A 54 9.70 1.37 17.30
N ILE A 55 8.77 1.22 16.33
CA ILE A 55 7.45 0.62 16.53
C ILE A 55 7.37 -0.66 15.70
N SER A 56 6.91 -1.74 16.33
CA SER A 56 6.60 -3.00 15.66
C SER A 56 5.33 -3.61 16.24
N LEU A 57 4.75 -4.58 15.53
CA LEU A 57 3.61 -5.34 16.04
C LEU A 57 4.03 -6.19 17.25
N THR A 58 3.09 -6.44 18.15
CA THR A 58 3.16 -7.52 19.14
C THR A 58 2.78 -8.84 18.48
N GLU A 59 2.95 -9.95 19.18
CA GLU A 59 2.46 -11.27 18.74
C GLU A 59 0.95 -11.24 18.46
N ASN A 60 0.16 -10.55 19.30
CA ASN A 60 -1.27 -10.35 19.07
C ASN A 60 -1.54 -9.48 17.83
N GLY A 61 -0.73 -8.43 17.62
CA GLY A 61 -0.82 -7.57 16.45
C GLY A 61 -0.55 -8.33 15.15
N GLU A 62 0.47 -9.18 15.15
CA GLU A 62 0.80 -10.04 13.99
C GLU A 62 -0.31 -11.08 13.72
N ALA A 63 -0.86 -11.68 14.77
CA ALA A 63 -1.97 -12.63 14.64
C ALA A 63 -3.24 -11.98 14.08
N LEU A 64 -3.51 -10.70 14.39
CA LEU A 64 -4.65 -9.95 13.88
C LEU A 64 -4.42 -9.30 12.52
N LEU A 65 -3.17 -9.17 12.08
CA LEU A 65 -2.80 -8.47 10.85
C LEU A 65 -3.60 -8.93 9.62
N PRO A 66 -3.79 -10.24 9.33
CA PRO A 66 -4.58 -10.67 8.19
C PRO A 66 -6.03 -10.16 8.26
N ALA A 67 -6.68 -10.28 9.42
CA ALA A 67 -8.06 -9.83 9.60
C ALA A 67 -8.20 -8.30 9.51
N ILE A 68 -7.20 -7.55 9.97
CA ILE A 68 -7.15 -6.09 9.82
C ILE A 68 -7.06 -5.71 8.33
N ARG A 69 -6.19 -6.37 7.57
CA ARG A 69 -6.05 -6.15 6.13
C ARG A 69 -7.35 -6.47 5.37
N ASP A 70 -7.97 -7.60 5.66
CA ASP A 70 -9.26 -7.99 5.07
C ASP A 70 -10.35 -6.94 5.35
N TYR A 71 -10.44 -6.46 6.59
CA TYR A 71 -11.40 -5.43 6.98
C TYR A 71 -11.15 -4.12 6.24
N LEU A 72 -9.90 -3.65 6.17
CA LEU A 72 -9.55 -2.42 5.46
C LEU A 72 -9.82 -2.55 3.95
N SER A 73 -9.48 -3.69 3.36
CA SER A 73 -9.78 -3.98 1.95
C SER A 73 -11.29 -3.98 1.67
N ALA A 74 -12.09 -4.63 2.53
CA ALA A 74 -13.55 -4.63 2.39
C ALA A 74 -14.16 -3.22 2.55
N THR A 75 -13.63 -2.42 3.49
CA THR A 75 -14.06 -1.02 3.69
C THR A 75 -13.74 -0.17 2.45
N ALA A 76 -12.53 -0.27 1.92
CA ALA A 76 -12.13 0.45 0.71
C ALA A 76 -12.99 0.06 -0.51
N LYS A 77 -13.32 -1.23 -0.67
CA LYS A 77 -14.24 -1.70 -1.72
C LYS A 77 -15.63 -1.09 -1.57
N LEU A 78 -16.16 -1.04 -0.35
CA LEU A 78 -17.46 -0.43 -0.10
C LEU A 78 -17.46 1.06 -0.40
N GLU A 79 -16.45 1.80 0.04
CA GLU A 79 -16.29 3.23 -0.23
C GLU A 79 -16.20 3.52 -1.72
N ASN A 80 -15.45 2.70 -2.48
CA ASN A 80 -15.38 2.80 -3.93
C ASN A 80 -16.74 2.55 -4.61
N GLN A 81 -17.51 1.55 -4.16
CA GLN A 81 -18.86 1.29 -4.67
C GLN A 81 -19.81 2.43 -4.36
N ILE A 82 -19.76 3.00 -3.17
CA ILE A 82 -20.55 4.17 -2.80
C ILE A 82 -20.19 5.35 -3.69
N ALA A 83 -18.89 5.61 -3.90
CA ALA A 83 -18.42 6.67 -4.78
C ALA A 83 -18.90 6.49 -6.24
N ALA A 84 -18.87 5.27 -6.75
CA ALA A 84 -19.35 4.94 -8.09
C ALA A 84 -20.88 5.17 -8.23
N ILE A 85 -21.65 4.87 -7.19
CA ILE A 85 -23.11 5.05 -7.19
C ILE A 85 -23.51 6.53 -6.99
N THR A 86 -22.83 7.23 -6.08
CA THR A 86 -23.21 8.58 -5.67
C THR A 86 -22.62 9.68 -6.54
N GLN A 87 -21.47 9.42 -7.12
CA GLN A 87 -20.81 10.33 -8.04
C GLN A 87 -20.87 9.72 -9.43
N LYS A 88 -21.51 10.39 -10.40
CA LYS A 88 -21.28 10.18 -11.83
C LYS A 88 -19.85 10.57 -12.24
N LYS A 89 -18.89 10.36 -11.35
CA LYS A 89 -17.49 10.69 -11.56
C LYS A 89 -16.81 9.51 -12.25
N ALA A 90 -15.93 9.82 -13.18
CA ALA A 90 -15.01 8.89 -13.81
C ALA A 90 -14.51 7.84 -12.80
N GLU A 91 -14.60 6.57 -13.15
CA GLU A 91 -13.97 5.51 -12.37
C GLU A 91 -12.48 5.82 -12.28
N THR A 92 -11.94 5.84 -11.07
CA THR A 92 -10.50 6.04 -10.88
C THR A 92 -9.85 4.68 -10.64
N ILE A 93 -8.93 4.29 -11.53
CA ILE A 93 -8.09 3.11 -11.33
C ILE A 93 -6.83 3.54 -10.59
N ARG A 94 -6.61 2.97 -9.41
CA ARG A 94 -5.40 3.23 -8.61
C ARG A 94 -4.32 2.23 -9.00
N VAL A 95 -3.20 2.73 -9.46
CA VAL A 95 -2.07 1.94 -9.96
C VAL A 95 -0.85 2.18 -9.10
N ALA A 96 -0.17 1.13 -8.67
CA ALA A 96 1.14 1.24 -8.05
C ALA A 96 2.20 0.60 -8.95
N ALA A 97 3.33 1.29 -9.15
CA ALA A 97 4.41 0.83 -9.99
C ALA A 97 5.77 1.30 -9.48
N TYR A 98 6.81 0.50 -9.70
CA TYR A 98 8.18 0.94 -9.47
C TYR A 98 8.53 2.14 -10.36
N ALA A 99 9.45 2.97 -9.89
CA ALA A 99 9.87 4.18 -10.60
C ALA A 99 10.29 3.90 -12.05
N SER A 100 10.97 2.78 -12.32
CA SER A 100 11.38 2.37 -13.67
C SER A 100 10.19 2.15 -14.60
N VAL A 101 9.14 1.48 -14.13
CA VAL A 101 7.91 1.25 -14.89
C VAL A 101 7.10 2.54 -15.01
N ALA A 102 6.96 3.29 -13.90
CA ALA A 102 6.20 4.52 -13.86
C ALA A 102 6.77 5.59 -14.83
N MET A 103 8.10 5.71 -14.91
CA MET A 103 8.73 6.70 -15.77
C MET A 103 8.85 6.29 -17.24
N HIS A 104 9.04 4.99 -17.53
CA HIS A 104 9.33 4.56 -18.89
C HIS A 104 8.13 3.97 -19.64
N TRP A 105 7.26 3.24 -18.94
CA TRP A 105 6.13 2.54 -19.57
C TRP A 105 4.81 3.27 -19.40
N MET A 106 4.57 3.81 -18.20
CA MET A 106 3.27 4.40 -17.88
C MET A 106 2.87 5.59 -18.75
N PRO A 107 3.76 6.50 -19.19
CA PRO A 107 3.36 7.61 -20.04
C PRO A 107 2.67 7.15 -21.33
N GLU A 108 3.23 6.16 -22.02
CA GLU A 108 2.67 5.61 -23.26
C GLU A 108 1.40 4.80 -22.99
N ILE A 109 1.39 4.01 -21.91
CA ILE A 109 0.21 3.22 -21.48
C ILE A 109 -0.95 4.17 -21.19
N LEU A 110 -0.73 5.21 -20.38
CA LEU A 110 -1.76 6.18 -20.02
C LEU A 110 -2.26 7.00 -21.22
N TYR A 111 -1.36 7.35 -22.13
CA TYR A 111 -1.74 8.02 -23.38
C TYR A 111 -2.71 7.16 -24.20
N ARG A 112 -2.41 5.87 -24.38
CA ARG A 112 -3.27 4.94 -25.12
C ARG A 112 -4.56 4.65 -24.36
N PHE A 113 -4.47 4.46 -23.04
CA PHE A 113 -5.62 4.17 -22.17
C PHE A 113 -6.68 5.27 -22.22
N ARG A 114 -6.26 6.53 -22.11
CA ARG A 114 -7.17 7.68 -22.19
C ARG A 114 -7.93 7.80 -23.50
N ARG A 115 -7.40 7.26 -24.59
CA ARG A 115 -8.08 7.23 -25.89
C ARG A 115 -9.16 6.17 -25.97
N VAL A 116 -9.03 5.09 -25.21
CA VAL A 116 -9.99 3.98 -25.16
C VAL A 116 -11.02 4.18 -24.05
N CYS A 117 -10.58 4.71 -22.92
CA CYS A 117 -11.39 4.93 -21.71
C CYS A 117 -11.29 6.41 -21.28
N PRO A 118 -11.90 7.35 -22.02
CA PRO A 118 -11.75 8.79 -21.75
C PRO A 118 -12.38 9.23 -20.43
N ASP A 119 -13.38 8.50 -19.94
CA ASP A 119 -14.11 8.80 -18.72
C ASP A 119 -13.52 8.13 -17.46
N THR A 120 -12.39 7.44 -17.61
CA THR A 120 -11.70 6.75 -16.49
C THR A 120 -10.40 7.48 -16.15
N ASP A 121 -10.29 7.92 -14.91
CA ASP A 121 -9.05 8.49 -14.38
C ASP A 121 -8.10 7.39 -13.89
N VAL A 122 -6.80 7.66 -13.93
CA VAL A 122 -5.76 6.79 -13.36
C VAL A 122 -4.96 7.57 -12.33
N ASP A 123 -4.96 7.08 -11.10
CA ASP A 123 -4.13 7.56 -10.01
C ASP A 123 -2.88 6.67 -9.94
N LEU A 124 -1.74 7.20 -10.37
CA LEU A 124 -0.47 6.47 -10.42
C LEU A 124 0.40 6.83 -9.23
N ARG A 125 0.68 5.84 -8.40
CA ARG A 125 1.61 5.93 -7.28
C ARG A 125 2.93 5.24 -7.63
N MET A 126 4.03 5.96 -7.51
CA MET A 126 5.37 5.37 -7.54
C MET A 126 5.71 4.77 -6.18
N VAL A 127 6.36 3.60 -6.21
CA VAL A 127 6.81 2.87 -5.02
C VAL A 127 8.29 2.54 -5.16
N ASP A 128 8.99 2.56 -4.04
CA ASP A 128 10.44 2.38 -4.00
C ASP A 128 10.86 1.02 -3.39
N HIS A 129 9.98 0.39 -2.61
CA HIS A 129 10.26 -0.88 -1.95
C HIS A 129 9.56 -2.05 -2.63
N GLU A 130 10.25 -3.19 -2.68
CA GLU A 130 9.81 -4.39 -3.41
C GLU A 130 8.45 -4.94 -2.91
N LEU A 131 8.17 -4.86 -1.63
CA LEU A 131 6.94 -5.37 -1.03
C LEU A 131 5.80 -4.35 -0.99
N GLU A 132 6.09 -3.06 -1.07
CA GLU A 132 5.10 -1.98 -0.94
C GLU A 132 3.92 -2.11 -1.93
N PRO A 133 4.10 -2.45 -3.23
CA PRO A 133 2.98 -2.61 -4.14
C PRO A 133 1.98 -3.68 -3.67
N PHE A 134 2.50 -4.77 -3.13
CA PHE A 134 1.68 -5.89 -2.65
C PHE A 134 0.93 -5.54 -1.38
N GLU A 135 1.56 -4.83 -0.46
CA GLU A 135 0.90 -4.30 0.75
C GLU A 135 -0.25 -3.36 0.39
N LEU A 136 -0.03 -2.44 -0.57
CA LEU A 136 -1.06 -1.55 -1.07
C LEU A 136 -2.23 -2.30 -1.73
N LEU A 137 -1.94 -3.39 -2.45
CA LEU A 137 -2.97 -4.23 -3.09
C LEU A 137 -3.77 -4.99 -2.02
N GLU A 138 -3.11 -5.60 -1.04
CA GLU A 138 -3.76 -6.32 0.06
C GLU A 138 -4.62 -5.39 0.93
N GLU A 139 -4.16 -4.17 1.18
CA GLU A 139 -4.91 -3.14 1.92
C GLU A 139 -6.07 -2.53 1.09
N GLY A 140 -6.23 -2.90 -0.18
CA GLY A 140 -7.24 -2.32 -1.08
C GLY A 140 -6.98 -0.84 -1.43
N ARG A 141 -5.76 -0.37 -1.28
CA ARG A 141 -5.32 1.00 -1.57
C ARG A 141 -4.88 1.19 -3.01
N THR A 142 -4.69 0.10 -3.73
CA THR A 142 -4.45 0.08 -5.19
C THR A 142 -5.28 -1.03 -5.82
N ASP A 143 -5.61 -0.88 -7.10
CA ASP A 143 -6.41 -1.83 -7.87
C ASP A 143 -5.53 -2.68 -8.78
N VAL A 144 -4.43 -2.11 -9.25
CA VAL A 144 -3.45 -2.73 -10.16
C VAL A 144 -2.04 -2.42 -9.69
N ILE A 145 -1.17 -3.41 -9.75
CA ILE A 145 0.26 -3.22 -9.49
C ILE A 145 1.10 -3.68 -10.67
N PHE A 146 2.18 -2.96 -10.93
CA PHE A 146 3.24 -3.38 -11.86
C PHE A 146 4.48 -3.75 -11.04
N ALA A 147 4.73 -5.04 -10.91
CA ALA A 147 5.78 -5.57 -10.04
C ALA A 147 6.37 -6.88 -10.58
N ALA A 148 7.49 -7.32 -10.05
CA ALA A 148 7.99 -8.67 -10.27
C ALA A 148 7.13 -9.68 -9.48
N ARG A 149 6.87 -10.86 -10.07
CA ARG A 149 6.02 -11.88 -9.45
C ARG A 149 6.62 -12.37 -8.12
N GLN A 150 5.80 -12.38 -7.08
CA GLN A 150 6.12 -12.95 -5.78
C GLN A 150 5.31 -14.23 -5.55
N SER A 151 5.95 -15.30 -5.10
CA SER A 151 5.31 -16.62 -4.95
C SER A 151 4.34 -16.72 -3.78
N HIS A 152 4.44 -15.81 -2.82
CA HIS A 152 3.67 -15.83 -1.57
C HIS A 152 2.44 -14.91 -1.58
N VAL A 153 2.22 -14.17 -2.68
CA VAL A 153 1.09 -13.24 -2.81
C VAL A 153 -0.03 -13.87 -3.62
N ASN A 154 -1.22 -13.87 -3.04
CA ASN A 154 -2.43 -14.37 -3.70
C ASN A 154 -3.14 -13.25 -4.44
N CYS A 155 -2.80 -13.06 -5.70
CA CYS A 155 -3.46 -12.11 -6.60
C CYS A 155 -3.53 -12.66 -8.02
N ASP A 156 -4.44 -12.11 -8.83
CA ASP A 156 -4.47 -12.39 -10.26
C ASP A 156 -3.23 -11.81 -10.94
N TRP A 157 -2.53 -12.63 -11.71
CA TRP A 157 -1.26 -12.27 -12.30
C TRP A 157 -1.25 -12.42 -13.82
N THR A 158 -0.90 -11.34 -14.51
CA THR A 158 -0.72 -11.33 -15.97
C THR A 158 0.74 -11.01 -16.30
N PRO A 159 1.52 -11.95 -16.87
CA PRO A 159 2.89 -11.68 -17.28
C PRO A 159 2.89 -10.73 -18.49
N LEU A 160 3.60 -9.63 -18.39
CA LEU A 160 3.74 -8.63 -19.47
C LEU A 160 5.07 -8.75 -20.18
N TYR A 161 6.15 -8.97 -19.44
CA TYR A 161 7.52 -8.99 -19.96
C TYR A 161 8.43 -9.82 -19.06
N ASN A 162 9.48 -10.43 -19.65
CA ASN A 162 10.55 -11.07 -18.90
C ASN A 162 11.75 -10.11 -18.85
N ASP A 163 12.02 -9.58 -17.68
CA ASP A 163 13.17 -8.73 -17.45
C ASP A 163 14.44 -9.56 -17.29
N ILE A 164 15.47 -9.23 -18.08
CA ILE A 164 16.74 -9.94 -18.04
C ILE A 164 17.65 -9.20 -17.06
N MET A 165 18.03 -9.89 -15.99
CA MET A 165 18.97 -9.36 -15.01
C MET A 165 20.40 -9.44 -15.53
N TYR A 166 21.11 -8.30 -15.51
CA TYR A 166 22.52 -8.20 -15.85
C TYR A 166 23.32 -7.79 -14.60
N ALA A 167 24.45 -8.44 -14.39
CA ALA A 167 25.44 -7.96 -13.43
C ALA A 167 26.38 -6.97 -14.15
N ILE A 168 26.55 -5.78 -13.57
CA ILE A 168 27.56 -4.83 -14.02
C ILE A 168 28.82 -5.11 -13.21
N LEU A 169 29.86 -5.55 -13.91
CA LEU A 169 31.14 -5.88 -13.32
C LEU A 169 32.22 -4.92 -13.84
N PRO A 170 33.28 -4.64 -13.04
CA PRO A 170 34.47 -3.97 -13.56
C PRO A 170 35.06 -4.74 -14.73
N GLU A 171 35.73 -4.03 -15.66
CA GLU A 171 36.32 -4.62 -16.87
C GLU A 171 37.32 -5.75 -16.55
N ASP A 172 38.03 -5.62 -15.41
CA ASP A 172 39.05 -6.58 -14.95
C ASP A 172 38.47 -7.65 -13.98
N TYR A 173 37.17 -7.80 -13.89
CA TYR A 173 36.57 -8.76 -12.96
C TYR A 173 36.80 -10.20 -13.47
N PRO A 174 37.42 -11.10 -12.67
CA PRO A 174 37.62 -12.47 -13.07
C PRO A 174 36.29 -13.20 -13.21
N THR A 175 36.00 -13.72 -14.37
CA THR A 175 34.79 -14.53 -14.71
C THR A 175 35.07 -16.02 -14.51
#